data_e6ce307c4c087e09d4995103cc5344a0
#
_entry.id   e6ce307c4c087e09d4995103cc5344a0
#
_cell.length_a   1.000
_cell.length_b   1.000
_cell.length_c   1.000
_cell.angle_alpha   90.00
_cell.angle_beta   90.00
_cell.angle_gamma   90.00
#
_symmetry.space_group_name_H-M   'P 1'
#
loop_
_entity.id
_entity.type
_entity.pdbx_description
1 polymer ?
#
loop_
_entity_poly.entity_id
_entity_poly.type
_entity_poly.pdbx_seq_one_letter_code
_entity_poly.pdbx_strand_id
1 'polypeptide(L)'
;KASETYRGAIKADPSHGEAYWSLANLKTVKFTRSELHEMQQRLNSIEVDSSDKSHLAFAVGKALEDERDFDNSYLAYETGNSIKRRHSGYKKEDLTERVSDSVDAFTKEFFDNMGEGGNPDGSPIFIVGLPRSGSTLIEQILASHSCVEATSELHFIGRIAAQLEGKRKRGEKSHFTSVIAELDKDRRYELGEQYLSSAAVYRTKEGHFIDKLPNNFMHLALIKLILPNANVIDARRGPMAACFANFKQLFAQGQFFTYSFEDIAHYYADYIELMRHWDKVIPGFSLTINYELVVESLEEQVALILEHCGLEFEEQCLRYHDSQRA
;
A
#
# COMPACT_ATOMS: atom_id res chain seq x y z
N LYS A 1 12.89 17.32 17.99
CA LYS A 1 12.76 16.27 19.05
C LYS A 1 13.08 14.89 18.48
N ALA A 2 12.35 14.34 17.48
CA ALA A 2 12.63 13.00 16.91
C ALA A 2 14.06 12.90 16.34
N SER A 3 14.50 13.87 15.54
CA SER A 3 15.84 13.93 14.97
C SER A 3 16.95 13.90 16.05
N GLU A 4 16.78 14.65 17.13
CA GLU A 4 17.75 14.66 18.25
C GLU A 4 17.80 13.32 18.97
N THR A 5 16.65 12.65 19.14
CA THR A 5 16.57 11.33 19.76
C THR A 5 17.34 10.30 18.91
N TYR A 6 17.13 10.28 17.58
CA TYR A 6 17.87 9.36 16.71
C TYR A 6 19.38 9.66 16.66
N ARG A 7 19.78 10.94 16.64
CA ARG A 7 21.20 11.31 16.74
C ARG A 7 21.80 10.90 18.09
N GLY A 8 21.03 10.97 19.17
CA GLY A 8 21.41 10.46 20.48
C GLY A 8 21.63 8.94 20.49
N ALA A 9 20.73 8.19 19.85
CA ALA A 9 20.86 6.74 19.69
C ALA A 9 22.09 6.36 18.88
N ILE A 10 22.33 7.02 17.75
CA ILE A 10 23.53 6.83 16.92
C ILE A 10 24.82 7.11 17.71
N LYS A 11 24.82 8.14 18.55
CA LYS A 11 25.99 8.47 19.39
C LYS A 11 26.24 7.41 20.47
N ALA A 12 25.18 6.83 21.03
CA ALA A 12 25.27 5.79 22.05
C ALA A 12 25.69 4.43 21.46
N ASP A 13 25.14 4.07 20.32
CA ASP A 13 25.52 2.87 19.56
C ASP A 13 25.65 3.21 18.08
N PRO A 14 26.86 3.50 17.64
CA PRO A 14 27.13 3.81 16.25
C PRO A 14 26.98 2.65 15.26
N SER A 15 26.77 1.42 15.72
CA SER A 15 26.49 0.25 14.85
C SER A 15 24.99 0.05 14.59
N HIS A 16 24.11 0.74 15.32
CA HIS A 16 22.66 0.61 15.26
C HIS A 16 22.09 1.22 13.96
N GLY A 17 22.05 0.43 12.91
CA GLY A 17 21.65 0.84 11.55
C GLY A 17 20.22 1.38 11.48
N GLU A 18 19.28 0.83 12.27
CA GLU A 18 17.89 1.29 12.29
C GLU A 18 17.77 2.77 12.71
N ALA A 19 18.63 3.25 13.60
CA ALA A 19 18.63 4.67 14.02
C ALA A 19 19.01 5.61 12.85
N TYR A 20 19.97 5.20 12.00
CA TYR A 20 20.34 5.97 10.80
C TYR A 20 19.20 5.98 9.78
N TRP A 21 18.58 4.82 9.53
CA TRP A 21 17.45 4.75 8.61
C TRP A 21 16.25 5.55 9.12
N SER A 22 15.91 5.44 10.39
CA SER A 22 14.83 6.21 11.01
C SER A 22 15.06 7.71 10.87
N LEU A 23 16.30 8.18 11.04
CA LEU A 23 16.68 9.57 10.84
C LEU A 23 16.55 9.98 9.36
N ALA A 24 17.02 9.15 8.43
CA ALA A 24 16.90 9.37 6.98
C ALA A 24 15.42 9.43 6.53
N ASN A 25 14.59 8.56 7.08
CA ASN A 25 13.17 8.42 6.72
C ASN A 25 12.28 9.57 7.23
N LEU A 26 12.79 10.42 8.14
CA LEU A 26 12.09 11.68 8.50
C LEU A 26 11.94 12.64 7.32
N LYS A 27 12.72 12.47 6.24
CA LYS A 27 12.72 13.27 4.99
C LYS A 27 13.01 14.76 5.15
N THR A 28 12.95 15.27 6.36
CA THR A 28 13.24 16.68 6.72
C THR A 28 14.69 16.87 7.18
N VAL A 29 15.43 15.78 7.33
CA VAL A 29 16.81 15.77 7.82
C VAL A 29 17.76 15.48 6.66
N LYS A 30 18.82 16.27 6.55
CA LYS A 30 19.94 15.97 5.68
C LYS A 30 21.14 15.59 6.53
N PHE A 31 21.88 14.59 6.08
CA PHE A 31 23.14 14.20 6.70
C PHE A 31 24.26 15.16 6.29
N THR A 32 25.19 15.42 7.20
CA THR A 32 26.43 16.11 6.88
C THR A 32 27.38 15.16 6.15
N ARG A 33 28.36 15.71 5.44
CA ARG A 33 29.41 14.88 4.77
C ARG A 33 30.18 14.00 5.75
N SER A 34 30.41 14.47 6.98
CA SER A 34 31.07 13.65 8.02
C SER A 34 30.21 12.47 8.41
N GLU A 35 28.89 12.67 8.64
CA GLU A 35 27.96 11.58 8.97
C GLU A 35 27.85 10.58 7.82
N LEU A 36 27.79 11.06 6.57
CA LEU A 36 27.77 10.18 5.40
C LEU A 36 29.06 9.33 5.31
N HIS A 37 30.22 9.93 5.52
CA HIS A 37 31.51 9.22 5.52
C HIS A 37 31.55 8.15 6.62
N GLU A 38 31.11 8.46 7.82
CA GLU A 38 30.99 7.50 8.92
C GLU A 38 30.06 6.34 8.59
N MET A 39 28.87 6.61 8.02
CA MET A 39 27.94 5.58 7.59
C MET A 39 28.55 4.65 6.55
N GLN A 40 29.29 5.21 5.55
CA GLN A 40 29.96 4.42 4.51
C GLN A 40 31.08 3.54 5.09
N GLN A 41 31.87 4.05 6.03
CA GLN A 41 32.89 3.24 6.71
C GLN A 41 32.27 2.07 7.47
N ARG A 42 31.18 2.31 8.19
CA ARG A 42 30.47 1.27 8.95
C ARG A 42 29.81 0.24 8.04
N LEU A 43 29.19 0.68 6.95
CA LEU A 43 28.60 -0.22 5.96
C LEU A 43 29.62 -1.24 5.43
N ASN A 44 30.89 -0.83 5.30
CA ASN A 44 32.00 -1.67 4.85
C ASN A 44 32.67 -2.49 5.98
N SER A 45 32.28 -2.26 7.24
CA SER A 45 32.82 -3.02 8.38
C SER A 45 32.25 -4.44 8.42
N ILE A 46 33.11 -5.38 8.82
CA ILE A 46 32.72 -6.79 9.02
C ILE A 46 31.91 -6.97 10.32
N GLU A 47 32.04 -6.06 11.27
CA GLU A 47 31.47 -6.17 12.61
C GLU A 47 29.98 -5.84 12.69
N VAL A 48 29.40 -5.22 11.64
CA VAL A 48 27.98 -4.82 11.63
C VAL A 48 27.09 -5.99 11.22
N ASP A 49 26.04 -6.26 11.99
CA ASP A 49 25.03 -7.26 11.67
C ASP A 49 24.38 -7.02 10.31
N SER A 50 23.91 -8.08 9.66
CA SER A 50 23.31 -7.98 8.31
C SER A 50 22.03 -7.13 8.29
N SER A 51 21.27 -7.12 9.39
CA SER A 51 20.08 -6.26 9.51
C SER A 51 20.48 -4.79 9.58
N ASP A 52 21.44 -4.44 10.44
CA ASP A 52 21.96 -3.09 10.58
C ASP A 52 22.64 -2.62 9.29
N LYS A 53 23.39 -3.50 8.60
CA LYS A 53 23.94 -3.21 7.26
C LYS A 53 22.87 -2.82 6.26
N SER A 54 21.75 -3.52 6.25
CA SER A 54 20.64 -3.16 5.36
C SER A 54 20.10 -1.76 5.67
N HIS A 55 19.85 -1.46 6.94
CA HIS A 55 19.36 -0.14 7.36
C HIS A 55 20.38 0.98 7.02
N LEU A 56 21.66 0.74 7.30
CA LEU A 56 22.74 1.67 6.94
C LEU A 56 22.81 1.90 5.43
N ALA A 57 22.70 0.85 4.62
CA ALA A 57 22.75 0.97 3.16
C ALA A 57 21.58 1.85 2.64
N PHE A 58 20.37 1.68 3.16
CA PHE A 58 19.25 2.57 2.80
C PHE A 58 19.46 4.01 3.27
N ALA A 59 20.05 4.22 4.46
CA ALA A 59 20.38 5.56 4.95
C ALA A 59 21.44 6.24 4.10
N VAL A 60 22.50 5.50 3.70
CA VAL A 60 23.56 5.97 2.78
C VAL A 60 22.94 6.31 1.43
N GLY A 61 22.09 5.43 0.88
CA GLY A 61 21.39 5.66 -0.38
C GLY A 61 20.59 6.97 -0.36
N LYS A 62 19.85 7.23 0.72
CA LYS A 62 19.10 8.47 0.88
C LYS A 62 20.01 9.71 1.03
N ALA A 63 21.09 9.60 1.78
CA ALA A 63 22.01 10.71 1.95
C ALA A 63 22.71 11.09 0.63
N LEU A 64 23.13 10.10 -0.16
CA LEU A 64 23.70 10.31 -1.50
C LEU A 64 22.68 10.88 -2.50
N GLU A 65 21.42 10.43 -2.43
CA GLU A 65 20.34 11.01 -3.23
C GLU A 65 20.16 12.52 -2.93
N ASP A 66 20.26 12.90 -1.66
CA ASP A 66 20.17 14.31 -1.25
C ASP A 66 21.35 15.16 -1.75
N GLU A 67 22.53 14.54 -1.91
CA GLU A 67 23.70 15.17 -2.54
C GLU A 67 23.70 15.09 -4.07
N ARG A 68 22.69 14.44 -4.69
CA ARG A 68 22.54 14.19 -6.13
C ARG A 68 23.61 13.27 -6.72
N ASP A 69 24.24 12.45 -5.88
CA ASP A 69 25.11 11.35 -6.31
C ASP A 69 24.26 10.10 -6.57
N PHE A 70 23.54 10.12 -7.70
CA PHE A 70 22.52 9.11 -8.00
C PHE A 70 23.10 7.72 -8.27
N ASP A 71 24.28 7.64 -8.85
CA ASP A 71 24.93 6.36 -9.15
C ASP A 71 25.33 5.62 -7.87
N ASN A 72 25.99 6.30 -6.95
CA ASN A 72 26.35 5.72 -5.66
C ASN A 72 25.13 5.52 -4.75
N SER A 73 24.12 6.38 -4.83
CA SER A 73 22.83 6.21 -4.16
C SER A 73 22.16 4.91 -4.59
N TYR A 74 22.11 4.65 -5.90
CA TYR A 74 21.56 3.41 -6.45
C TYR A 74 22.28 2.17 -5.90
N LEU A 75 23.62 2.17 -5.94
CA LEU A 75 24.45 1.06 -5.45
C LEU A 75 24.23 0.79 -3.95
N ALA A 76 24.04 1.84 -3.16
CA ALA A 76 23.75 1.71 -1.74
C ALA A 76 22.36 1.09 -1.51
N TYR A 77 21.31 1.56 -2.22
CA TYR A 77 19.98 0.94 -2.15
C TYR A 77 20.00 -0.52 -2.62
N GLU A 78 20.72 -0.83 -3.71
CA GLU A 78 20.87 -2.20 -4.21
C GLU A 78 21.53 -3.11 -3.16
N THR A 79 22.57 -2.61 -2.47
CA THR A 79 23.21 -3.34 -1.36
C THR A 79 22.22 -3.67 -0.24
N GLY A 80 21.45 -2.67 0.22
CA GLY A 80 20.45 -2.86 1.27
C GLY A 80 19.35 -3.84 0.86
N ASN A 81 18.84 -3.69 -0.35
CA ASN A 81 17.82 -4.56 -0.93
C ASN A 81 18.32 -6.00 -1.08
N SER A 82 19.55 -6.22 -1.59
CA SER A 82 20.13 -7.55 -1.74
C SER A 82 20.26 -8.29 -0.42
N ILE A 83 20.57 -7.59 0.67
CA ILE A 83 20.60 -8.17 2.02
C ILE A 83 19.18 -8.61 2.43
N LYS A 84 18.18 -7.73 2.31
CA LYS A 84 16.78 -8.04 2.65
C LYS A 84 16.20 -9.16 1.78
N ARG A 85 16.47 -9.15 0.48
CA ARG A 85 15.98 -10.16 -0.47
C ARG A 85 16.40 -11.57 -0.08
N ARG A 86 17.67 -11.76 0.31
CA ARG A 86 18.21 -13.07 0.74
C ARG A 86 17.47 -13.66 1.95
N HIS A 87 16.92 -12.82 2.81
CA HIS A 87 16.25 -13.26 4.03
C HIS A 87 14.71 -13.22 3.93
N SER A 88 14.14 -12.68 2.86
CA SER A 88 12.70 -12.45 2.74
C SER A 88 11.89 -13.73 2.52
N GLY A 89 12.49 -14.74 1.86
CA GLY A 89 11.78 -15.94 1.42
C GLY A 89 10.64 -15.65 0.42
N TYR A 90 10.62 -14.45 -0.18
CA TYR A 90 9.62 -14.04 -1.16
C TYR A 90 9.74 -14.86 -2.44
N LYS A 91 8.59 -15.29 -2.96
CA LYS A 91 8.45 -15.97 -4.23
C LYS A 91 7.46 -15.20 -5.08
N LYS A 92 7.89 -14.72 -6.24
CA LYS A 92 7.04 -13.98 -7.18
C LYS A 92 5.87 -14.82 -7.68
N GLU A 93 6.09 -16.12 -7.83
CA GLU A 93 5.11 -17.10 -8.30
C GLU A 93 3.87 -17.17 -7.40
N ASP A 94 4.01 -16.93 -6.10
CA ASP A 94 2.90 -16.97 -5.13
C ASP A 94 1.81 -15.94 -5.46
N LEU A 95 2.18 -14.74 -5.94
CA LEU A 95 1.20 -13.74 -6.37
C LEU A 95 0.64 -14.07 -7.74
N THR A 96 1.49 -14.44 -8.71
CA THR A 96 1.06 -14.80 -10.06
C THR A 96 0.02 -15.92 -10.04
N GLU A 97 0.23 -16.96 -9.20
CA GLU A 97 -0.75 -18.04 -9.02
C GLU A 97 -2.08 -17.51 -8.45
N ARG A 98 -2.03 -16.64 -7.44
CA ARG A 98 -3.25 -16.05 -6.87
C ARG A 98 -4.01 -15.19 -7.88
N VAL A 99 -3.30 -14.43 -8.71
CA VAL A 99 -3.90 -13.61 -9.77
C VAL A 99 -4.56 -14.51 -10.80
N SER A 100 -3.85 -15.53 -11.29
CA SER A 100 -4.42 -16.52 -12.24
C SER A 100 -5.67 -17.19 -11.67
N ASP A 101 -5.61 -17.70 -10.44
CA ASP A 101 -6.75 -18.33 -9.78
C ASP A 101 -7.94 -17.35 -9.62
N SER A 102 -7.67 -16.07 -9.36
CA SER A 102 -8.71 -15.04 -9.24
C SER A 102 -9.34 -14.71 -10.60
N VAL A 103 -8.53 -14.59 -11.66
CA VAL A 103 -8.99 -14.32 -13.04
C VAL A 103 -9.86 -15.47 -13.55
N ASP A 104 -9.46 -16.71 -13.27
CA ASP A 104 -10.19 -17.89 -13.70
C ASP A 104 -11.53 -18.09 -12.95
N ALA A 105 -11.54 -17.81 -11.65
CA ALA A 105 -12.70 -18.07 -10.80
C ALA A 105 -13.73 -16.93 -10.81
N PHE A 106 -13.29 -15.67 -10.75
CA PHE A 106 -14.18 -14.52 -10.58
C PHE A 106 -14.55 -13.88 -11.92
N THR A 107 -15.28 -14.65 -12.74
CA THR A 107 -15.77 -14.17 -14.05
C THR A 107 -17.00 -13.26 -13.90
N LYS A 108 -17.39 -12.60 -15.00
CA LYS A 108 -18.67 -11.85 -15.02
C LYS A 108 -19.85 -12.76 -14.68
N GLU A 109 -19.88 -13.97 -15.24
CA GLU A 109 -20.93 -14.96 -14.95
C GLU A 109 -20.95 -15.36 -13.46
N PHE A 110 -19.78 -15.46 -12.81
CA PHE A 110 -19.69 -15.68 -11.37
C PHE A 110 -20.46 -14.60 -10.60
N PHE A 111 -20.20 -13.31 -10.85
CA PHE A 111 -20.87 -12.22 -10.16
C PHE A 111 -22.36 -12.15 -10.49
N ASP A 112 -22.73 -12.40 -11.75
CA ASP A 112 -24.14 -12.46 -12.17
C ASP A 112 -24.90 -13.57 -11.42
N ASN A 113 -24.27 -14.74 -11.23
CA ASN A 113 -24.84 -15.88 -10.49
C ASN A 113 -24.90 -15.67 -8.97
N MET A 114 -23.94 -14.95 -8.39
CA MET A 114 -23.97 -14.61 -6.97
C MET A 114 -25.15 -13.69 -6.62
N GLY A 115 -25.60 -12.90 -7.59
CA GLY A 115 -26.75 -12.00 -7.43
C GLY A 115 -26.58 -10.98 -6.32
N GLU A 116 -27.69 -10.37 -5.90
CA GLU A 116 -27.71 -9.39 -4.81
C GLU A 116 -27.34 -10.04 -3.45
N GLY A 117 -26.68 -9.29 -2.60
CA GLY A 117 -26.28 -9.72 -1.25
C GLY A 117 -25.19 -8.82 -0.68
N GLY A 118 -24.67 -9.19 0.50
CA GLY A 118 -23.73 -8.36 1.25
C GLY A 118 -24.43 -7.24 2.02
N ASN A 119 -23.65 -6.50 2.77
CA ASN A 119 -24.16 -5.35 3.51
C ASN A 119 -24.24 -4.12 2.59
N PRO A 120 -25.42 -3.45 2.48
CA PRO A 120 -25.63 -2.35 1.55
C PRO A 120 -25.00 -1.02 1.98
N ASP A 121 -24.26 -0.96 3.10
CA ASP A 121 -23.59 0.25 3.56
C ASP A 121 -22.55 0.70 2.53
N GLY A 122 -22.71 1.92 2.01
CA GLY A 122 -21.81 2.56 1.03
C GLY A 122 -20.81 3.51 1.67
N SER A 123 -20.70 3.55 2.99
CA SER A 123 -19.79 4.47 3.67
C SER A 123 -18.29 4.16 3.48
N PRO A 124 -17.83 2.91 3.23
CA PRO A 124 -16.40 2.64 3.02
C PRO A 124 -15.91 3.16 1.66
N ILE A 125 -14.77 3.85 1.69
CA ILE A 125 -13.96 4.22 0.51
C ILE A 125 -12.62 3.50 0.62
N PHE A 126 -12.40 2.51 -0.23
CA PHE A 126 -11.14 1.77 -0.28
C PHE A 126 -10.17 2.46 -1.23
N ILE A 127 -8.95 2.77 -0.75
CA ILE A 127 -7.87 3.23 -1.63
C ILE A 127 -6.86 2.09 -1.76
N VAL A 128 -6.80 1.53 -2.97
CA VAL A 128 -5.96 0.38 -3.32
C VAL A 128 -4.85 0.78 -4.30
N GLY A 129 -3.97 -0.14 -4.65
CA GLY A 129 -2.90 0.07 -5.62
C GLY A 129 -1.55 -0.46 -5.13
N LEU A 130 -0.45 0.01 -5.72
CA LEU A 130 0.87 -0.26 -5.18
C LEU A 130 1.22 0.73 -4.05
N PRO A 131 2.03 0.33 -3.08
CA PRO A 131 2.65 1.28 -2.18
C PRO A 131 3.41 2.36 -2.98
N ARG A 132 3.48 3.58 -2.47
CA ARG A 132 4.17 4.71 -3.11
C ARG A 132 3.56 5.21 -4.43
N SER A 133 2.33 4.86 -4.73
CA SER A 133 1.59 5.30 -5.93
C SER A 133 0.77 6.58 -5.75
N GLY A 134 0.92 7.30 -4.63
CA GLY A 134 0.18 8.53 -4.38
C GLY A 134 -1.10 8.36 -3.59
N SER A 135 -1.38 7.17 -3.05
CA SER A 135 -2.57 6.88 -2.24
C SER A 135 -2.76 7.83 -1.05
N THR A 136 -1.67 8.28 -0.42
CA THR A 136 -1.73 9.28 0.66
C THR A 136 -2.21 10.65 0.18
N LEU A 137 -1.87 11.06 -1.05
CA LEU A 137 -2.37 12.30 -1.63
C LEU A 137 -3.88 12.23 -1.84
N ILE A 138 -4.37 11.13 -2.42
CA ILE A 138 -5.80 10.89 -2.62
C ILE A 138 -6.54 10.84 -1.27
N GLU A 139 -5.97 10.16 -0.28
CA GLU A 139 -6.49 10.13 1.08
C GLU A 139 -6.63 11.53 1.69
N GLN A 140 -5.61 12.39 1.54
CA GLN A 140 -5.64 13.76 2.06
C GLN A 140 -6.69 14.63 1.35
N ILE A 141 -6.81 14.50 0.03
CA ILE A 141 -7.83 15.17 -0.76
C ILE A 141 -9.23 14.80 -0.25
N LEU A 142 -9.54 13.51 -0.20
CA LEU A 142 -10.84 13.01 0.27
C LEU A 142 -11.11 13.34 1.75
N ALA A 143 -10.12 13.22 2.62
CA ALA A 143 -10.26 13.53 4.04
C ALA A 143 -10.46 15.03 4.33
N SER A 144 -10.24 15.88 3.34
CA SER A 144 -10.57 17.31 3.41
C SER A 144 -12.05 17.58 3.18
N HIS A 145 -12.82 16.62 2.63
CA HIS A 145 -14.25 16.73 2.46
C HIS A 145 -14.99 16.63 3.81
N SER A 146 -16.03 17.44 4.02
CA SER A 146 -16.77 17.54 5.28
C SER A 146 -17.38 16.22 5.76
N CYS A 147 -17.86 15.39 4.80
CA CYS A 147 -18.51 14.10 5.06
C CYS A 147 -17.55 12.90 5.01
N VAL A 148 -16.24 13.11 4.94
CA VAL A 148 -15.26 12.02 4.84
C VAL A 148 -14.26 12.10 5.99
N GLU A 149 -13.94 10.95 6.58
CA GLU A 149 -12.82 10.85 7.52
C GLU A 149 -11.78 9.83 7.05
N ALA A 150 -10.50 10.13 7.24
CA ALA A 150 -9.45 9.14 7.09
C ALA A 150 -9.31 8.34 8.38
N THR A 151 -9.24 7.03 8.26
CA THR A 151 -8.97 6.16 9.40
C THR A 151 -7.49 5.78 9.44
N SER A 152 -7.13 4.64 8.90
CA SER A 152 -5.76 4.14 8.80
C SER A 152 -5.69 3.01 7.77
N GLU A 153 -4.57 2.27 7.74
CA GLU A 153 -4.47 1.01 7.01
C GLU A 153 -5.21 -0.08 7.81
N LEU A 154 -6.50 -0.33 7.47
CA LEU A 154 -7.34 -1.30 8.15
C LEU A 154 -7.10 -2.71 7.56
N HIS A 155 -6.50 -3.59 8.35
CA HIS A 155 -6.21 -4.96 7.90
C HIS A 155 -7.42 -5.92 7.99
N PHE A 156 -8.65 -5.39 8.06
CA PHE A 156 -9.83 -6.22 8.35
C PHE A 156 -10.26 -7.08 7.16
N ILE A 157 -10.21 -6.57 5.94
CA ILE A 157 -10.50 -7.37 4.73
C ILE A 157 -9.53 -8.55 4.62
N GLY A 158 -8.24 -8.31 4.80
CA GLY A 158 -7.23 -9.38 4.79
C GLY A 158 -7.43 -10.39 5.93
N ARG A 159 -7.88 -9.95 7.11
CA ARG A 159 -8.23 -10.85 8.23
C ARG A 159 -9.45 -11.71 7.92
N ILE A 160 -10.49 -11.13 7.33
CA ILE A 160 -11.68 -11.87 6.89
C ILE A 160 -11.29 -12.91 5.84
N ALA A 161 -10.49 -12.51 4.84
CA ALA A 161 -9.99 -13.45 3.82
C ALA A 161 -9.20 -14.60 4.44
N ALA A 162 -8.27 -14.30 5.35
CA ALA A 162 -7.50 -15.33 6.07
C ALA A 162 -8.36 -16.22 6.98
N GLN A 163 -9.40 -15.67 7.61
CA GLN A 163 -10.36 -16.43 8.41
C GLN A 163 -11.16 -17.40 7.54
N LEU A 164 -11.57 -16.99 6.35
CA LEU A 164 -12.30 -17.82 5.39
C LEU A 164 -11.41 -18.94 4.84
N GLU A 165 -10.16 -18.67 4.50
CA GLU A 165 -9.22 -19.71 4.06
C GLU A 165 -8.85 -20.70 5.17
N GLY A 166 -8.92 -20.29 6.43
CA GLY A 166 -8.51 -21.10 7.57
C GLY A 166 -6.98 -21.33 7.64
N LYS A 167 -6.57 -22.33 8.44
CA LYS A 167 -5.15 -22.65 8.61
C LYS A 167 -4.63 -23.42 7.39
N ARG A 168 -3.64 -22.87 6.72
CA ARG A 168 -2.92 -23.49 5.60
C ARG A 168 -1.54 -23.97 6.03
N LYS A 169 -1.12 -25.15 5.54
CA LYS A 169 0.27 -25.57 5.65
C LYS A 169 1.13 -24.83 4.65
N ARG A 170 2.41 -24.65 4.96
CA ARG A 170 3.36 -24.02 4.05
C ARG A 170 3.45 -24.85 2.74
N GLY A 171 3.15 -24.21 1.60
CA GLY A 171 3.15 -24.82 0.27
C GLY A 171 1.83 -25.45 -0.16
N GLU A 172 0.77 -25.35 0.63
CA GLU A 172 -0.58 -25.69 0.17
C GLU A 172 -1.11 -24.58 -0.74
N LYS A 173 -1.84 -24.99 -1.81
CA LYS A 173 -2.52 -24.04 -2.72
C LYS A 173 -3.57 -23.23 -1.95
N SER A 174 -3.78 -21.98 -2.36
CA SER A 174 -4.84 -21.13 -1.81
C SER A 174 -6.21 -21.70 -2.12
N HIS A 175 -7.10 -21.68 -1.15
CA HIS A 175 -8.51 -22.05 -1.32
C HIS A 175 -9.41 -20.81 -1.34
N PHE A 176 -8.83 -19.62 -1.43
CA PHE A 176 -9.55 -18.34 -1.36
C PHE A 176 -10.70 -18.28 -2.36
N THR A 177 -10.45 -18.60 -3.62
CA THR A 177 -11.46 -18.52 -4.68
C THR A 177 -12.62 -19.47 -4.46
N SER A 178 -12.36 -20.71 -4.06
CA SER A 178 -13.40 -21.70 -3.81
C SER A 178 -14.25 -21.34 -2.59
N VAL A 179 -13.63 -20.88 -1.50
CA VAL A 179 -14.35 -20.47 -0.30
C VAL A 179 -15.23 -19.23 -0.54
N ILE A 180 -14.74 -18.28 -1.35
CA ILE A 180 -15.55 -17.10 -1.74
C ILE A 180 -16.75 -17.52 -2.61
N ALA A 181 -16.57 -18.51 -3.48
CA ALA A 181 -17.66 -19.01 -4.34
C ALA A 181 -18.78 -19.73 -3.56
N GLU A 182 -18.51 -20.23 -2.37
CA GLU A 182 -19.46 -20.92 -1.50
C GLU A 182 -20.24 -19.98 -0.55
N LEU A 183 -19.92 -18.68 -0.52
CA LEU A 183 -20.56 -17.72 0.37
C LEU A 183 -22.03 -17.48 -0.05
N ASP A 184 -22.96 -17.88 0.79
CA ASP A 184 -24.37 -17.55 0.62
C ASP A 184 -24.66 -16.06 0.96
N LYS A 185 -25.90 -15.63 0.70
CA LYS A 185 -26.32 -14.24 0.88
C LYS A 185 -26.19 -13.76 2.34
N ASP A 186 -26.58 -14.60 3.28
CA ASP A 186 -26.58 -14.26 4.71
C ASP A 186 -25.13 -14.14 5.22
N ARG A 187 -24.28 -15.08 4.81
CA ARG A 187 -22.87 -15.04 5.19
C ARG A 187 -22.15 -13.82 4.62
N ARG A 188 -22.45 -13.42 3.39
CA ARG A 188 -21.92 -12.19 2.78
C ARG A 188 -22.33 -10.95 3.58
N TYR A 189 -23.59 -10.89 4.01
CA TYR A 189 -24.10 -9.80 4.86
C TYR A 189 -23.36 -9.76 6.21
N GLU A 190 -23.26 -10.90 6.90
CA GLU A 190 -22.54 -11.02 8.18
C GLU A 190 -21.08 -10.58 8.10
N LEU A 191 -20.38 -10.94 7.02
CA LEU A 191 -19.00 -10.53 6.81
C LEU A 191 -18.86 -9.02 6.55
N GLY A 192 -19.82 -8.40 5.86
CA GLY A 192 -19.92 -6.95 5.72
C GLY A 192 -20.13 -6.26 7.06
N GLU A 193 -21.06 -6.76 7.89
CA GLU A 193 -21.27 -6.29 9.27
C GLU A 193 -20.01 -6.45 10.14
N GLN A 194 -19.33 -7.59 10.02
CA GLN A 194 -18.07 -7.83 10.75
C GLN A 194 -17.01 -6.79 10.39
N TYR A 195 -16.87 -6.45 9.10
CA TYR A 195 -15.94 -5.42 8.64
C TYR A 195 -16.32 -4.05 9.21
N LEU A 196 -17.58 -3.62 9.03
CA LEU A 196 -18.09 -2.32 9.49
C LEU A 196 -17.96 -2.15 11.01
N SER A 197 -18.33 -3.17 11.77
CA SER A 197 -18.19 -3.17 13.23
C SER A 197 -16.72 -3.06 13.66
N SER A 198 -15.81 -3.74 12.95
CA SER A 198 -14.37 -3.64 13.21
C SER A 198 -13.81 -2.26 12.85
N ALA A 199 -14.29 -1.64 11.78
CA ALA A 199 -13.88 -0.31 11.36
C ALA A 199 -14.43 0.79 12.27
N ALA A 200 -15.59 0.57 12.89
CA ALA A 200 -16.26 1.57 13.74
C ALA A 200 -15.41 2.13 14.87
N VAL A 201 -14.49 1.32 15.44
CA VAL A 201 -13.57 1.77 16.52
C VAL A 201 -12.55 2.81 16.06
N TYR A 202 -12.34 2.95 14.75
CA TYR A 202 -11.43 3.92 14.14
C TYR A 202 -12.16 5.16 13.62
N ARG A 203 -13.50 5.18 13.71
CA ARG A 203 -14.35 6.26 13.21
C ARG A 203 -14.72 7.19 14.35
N THR A 204 -14.76 8.47 14.03
CA THR A 204 -15.17 9.55 14.97
C THR A 204 -16.36 10.33 14.46
N LYS A 205 -16.72 10.17 13.18
CA LYS A 205 -17.81 10.88 12.50
C LYS A 205 -18.75 9.91 11.79
N GLU A 206 -19.96 10.37 11.54
CA GLU A 206 -20.86 9.75 10.57
C GLU A 206 -20.44 10.13 9.14
N GLY A 207 -20.94 9.41 8.14
CA GLY A 207 -20.62 9.61 6.74
C GLY A 207 -19.60 8.61 6.21
N HIS A 208 -18.81 9.01 5.22
CA HIS A 208 -17.83 8.11 4.59
C HIS A 208 -16.53 8.03 5.40
N PHE A 209 -15.85 6.90 5.27
CA PHE A 209 -14.52 6.71 5.84
C PHE A 209 -13.58 6.01 4.86
N ILE A 210 -12.30 6.34 4.95
CA ILE A 210 -11.28 5.82 4.06
C ILE A 210 -10.55 4.65 4.71
N ASP A 211 -10.56 3.49 4.05
CA ASP A 211 -9.62 2.38 4.31
C ASP A 211 -8.53 2.40 3.24
N LYS A 212 -7.38 2.97 3.58
CA LYS A 212 -6.27 3.09 2.64
C LYS A 212 -5.26 1.96 2.89
N LEU A 213 -5.53 0.78 2.35
CA LEU A 213 -4.60 -0.35 2.35
C LEU A 213 -4.31 -0.79 0.91
N PRO A 214 -3.13 -0.44 0.37
CA PRO A 214 -2.79 -0.71 -1.03
C PRO A 214 -3.06 -2.15 -1.45
N ASN A 215 -2.68 -3.13 -0.65
CA ASN A 215 -2.80 -4.55 -0.98
C ASN A 215 -4.25 -5.09 -1.02
N ASN A 216 -5.26 -4.29 -0.65
CA ASN A 216 -6.66 -4.70 -0.77
C ASN A 216 -7.11 -4.92 -2.22
N PHE A 217 -6.31 -4.52 -3.23
CA PHE A 217 -6.59 -4.84 -4.63
C PHE A 217 -6.71 -6.36 -4.88
N MET A 218 -6.03 -7.18 -4.08
CA MET A 218 -6.11 -8.64 -4.15
C MET A 218 -7.45 -9.21 -3.63
N HIS A 219 -8.26 -8.40 -2.98
CA HIS A 219 -9.50 -8.81 -2.31
C HIS A 219 -10.74 -8.14 -2.88
N LEU A 220 -10.68 -7.51 -4.07
CA LEU A 220 -11.82 -6.76 -4.61
C LEU A 220 -13.05 -7.63 -4.85
N ALA A 221 -12.89 -8.91 -5.21
CA ALA A 221 -14.02 -9.83 -5.29
C ALA A 221 -14.72 -9.98 -3.93
N LEU A 222 -13.97 -10.18 -2.85
CA LEU A 222 -14.54 -10.27 -1.50
C LEU A 222 -15.21 -8.95 -1.12
N ILE A 223 -14.56 -7.81 -1.32
CA ILE A 223 -15.11 -6.49 -1.01
C ILE A 223 -16.44 -6.29 -1.76
N LYS A 224 -16.47 -6.59 -3.08
CA LYS A 224 -17.68 -6.47 -3.90
C LYS A 224 -18.84 -7.32 -3.38
N LEU A 225 -18.54 -8.52 -2.89
CA LEU A 225 -19.58 -9.45 -2.41
C LEU A 225 -20.11 -9.10 -1.02
N ILE A 226 -19.26 -8.58 -0.12
CA ILE A 226 -19.66 -8.28 1.27
C ILE A 226 -20.09 -6.82 1.47
N LEU A 227 -19.63 -5.90 0.62
CA LEU A 227 -19.90 -4.45 0.66
C LEU A 227 -20.15 -3.95 -0.78
N PRO A 228 -21.25 -4.34 -1.41
CA PRO A 228 -21.51 -4.10 -2.84
C PRO A 228 -21.55 -2.63 -3.23
N ASN A 229 -21.84 -1.73 -2.28
CA ASN A 229 -21.97 -0.29 -2.48
C ASN A 229 -20.72 0.49 -2.00
N ALA A 230 -19.67 -0.19 -1.56
CA ALA A 230 -18.42 0.46 -1.22
C ALA A 230 -17.76 1.08 -2.48
N ASN A 231 -17.08 2.21 -2.30
CA ASN A 231 -16.33 2.86 -3.36
C ASN A 231 -14.88 2.40 -3.34
N VAL A 232 -14.30 2.15 -4.51
CA VAL A 232 -12.89 1.75 -4.63
C VAL A 232 -12.15 2.72 -5.52
N ILE A 233 -11.00 3.20 -5.08
CA ILE A 233 -10.10 4.06 -5.84
C ILE A 233 -8.78 3.32 -6.01
N ASP A 234 -8.40 3.07 -7.26
CA ASP A 234 -7.13 2.48 -7.63
C ASP A 234 -6.11 3.59 -7.89
N ALA A 235 -5.22 3.81 -6.92
CA ALA A 235 -4.18 4.82 -6.97
C ALA A 235 -3.00 4.33 -7.80
N ARG A 236 -2.81 4.89 -8.99
CA ARG A 236 -1.72 4.54 -9.91
C ARG A 236 -0.67 5.64 -10.02
N ARG A 237 0.53 5.23 -10.37
CA ARG A 237 1.64 6.09 -10.71
C ARG A 237 2.39 5.50 -11.90
N GLY A 238 3.07 6.34 -12.66
CA GLY A 238 3.90 5.88 -13.79
C GLY A 238 4.80 4.70 -13.38
N PRO A 239 4.87 3.61 -14.18
CA PRO A 239 5.48 2.33 -13.76
C PRO A 239 6.90 2.49 -13.23
N MET A 240 7.76 3.23 -13.95
CA MET A 240 9.15 3.44 -13.54
C MET A 240 9.25 4.20 -12.22
N ALA A 241 8.41 5.24 -12.05
CA ALA A 241 8.40 6.05 -10.84
C ALA A 241 7.87 5.26 -9.64
N ALA A 242 6.83 4.44 -9.84
CA ALA A 242 6.28 3.56 -8.80
C ALA A 242 7.29 2.49 -8.39
N CYS A 243 7.89 1.78 -9.35
CA CYS A 243 8.87 0.72 -9.10
C CYS A 243 10.10 1.26 -8.36
N PHE A 244 10.66 2.38 -8.83
CA PHE A 244 11.83 2.97 -8.19
C PHE A 244 11.51 3.52 -6.79
N ALA A 245 10.32 4.11 -6.59
CA ALA A 245 9.89 4.60 -5.28
C ALA A 245 9.72 3.45 -4.26
N ASN A 246 9.32 2.26 -4.71
CA ASN A 246 9.27 1.06 -3.89
C ASN A 246 10.68 0.52 -3.59
N PHE A 247 11.55 0.45 -4.60
CA PHE A 247 12.92 -0.05 -4.47
C PHE A 247 13.74 0.72 -3.43
N LYS A 248 13.60 2.04 -3.37
CA LYS A 248 14.33 2.89 -2.43
C LYS A 248 13.66 3.05 -1.05
N GLN A 249 12.55 2.36 -0.81
CA GLN A 249 11.85 2.40 0.47
C GLN A 249 12.09 1.12 1.26
N LEU A 250 12.70 1.24 2.42
CA LEU A 250 12.72 0.14 3.37
C LEU A 250 11.40 0.10 4.13
N PHE A 251 10.57 -0.88 3.83
CA PHE A 251 9.30 -1.11 4.52
C PHE A 251 9.53 -1.88 5.83
N ALA A 252 8.76 -1.54 6.87
CA ALA A 252 8.88 -2.21 8.16
C ALA A 252 8.46 -3.69 8.08
N GLN A 253 7.37 -3.98 7.36
CA GLN A 253 6.84 -5.34 7.18
C GLN A 253 6.06 -5.46 5.85
N GLY A 254 5.92 -6.69 5.36
CA GLY A 254 4.88 -7.09 4.41
C GLY A 254 5.13 -6.81 2.93
N GLN A 255 6.10 -5.99 2.55
CA GLN A 255 6.33 -5.59 1.16
C GLN A 255 7.61 -6.26 0.61
N PHE A 256 7.69 -7.58 0.72
CA PHE A 256 8.91 -8.34 0.39
C PHE A 256 9.29 -8.32 -1.10
N PHE A 257 8.35 -8.04 -1.98
CA PHE A 257 8.59 -7.90 -3.42
C PHE A 257 9.45 -6.68 -3.76
N THR A 258 9.59 -5.70 -2.84
CA THR A 258 10.30 -4.44 -3.12
C THR A 258 11.82 -4.54 -3.14
N TYR A 259 12.37 -5.70 -2.81
CA TYR A 259 13.81 -5.89 -2.64
C TYR A 259 14.58 -6.31 -3.90
N SER A 260 13.92 -6.36 -5.06
CA SER A 260 14.59 -6.45 -6.37
C SER A 260 13.71 -5.84 -7.46
N PHE A 261 14.32 -5.25 -8.50
CA PHE A 261 13.54 -4.74 -9.63
C PHE A 261 12.79 -5.83 -10.39
N GLU A 262 13.34 -7.03 -10.46
CA GLU A 262 12.66 -8.16 -11.07
C GLU A 262 11.37 -8.50 -10.32
N ASP A 263 11.44 -8.63 -8.99
CA ASP A 263 10.26 -8.91 -8.16
C ASP A 263 9.23 -7.78 -8.21
N ILE A 264 9.68 -6.52 -8.19
CA ILE A 264 8.80 -5.35 -8.32
C ILE A 264 8.09 -5.34 -9.67
N ALA A 265 8.81 -5.62 -10.76
CA ALA A 265 8.23 -5.63 -12.11
C ALA A 265 7.18 -6.74 -12.27
N HIS A 266 7.45 -7.93 -11.74
CA HIS A 266 6.47 -9.02 -11.71
C HIS A 266 5.24 -8.65 -10.89
N TYR A 267 5.44 -8.14 -9.67
CA TYR A 267 4.34 -7.71 -8.81
C TYR A 267 3.49 -6.63 -9.47
N TYR A 268 4.13 -5.67 -10.15
CA TYR A 268 3.45 -4.62 -10.89
C TYR A 268 2.62 -5.19 -12.05
N ALA A 269 3.18 -6.13 -12.81
CA ALA A 269 2.47 -6.77 -13.92
C ALA A 269 1.25 -7.54 -13.43
N ASP A 270 1.39 -8.36 -12.39
CA ASP A 270 0.31 -9.11 -11.76
C ASP A 270 -0.79 -8.19 -11.22
N TYR A 271 -0.40 -7.09 -10.56
CA TYR A 271 -1.35 -6.07 -10.11
C TYR A 271 -2.14 -5.46 -11.26
N ILE A 272 -1.48 -5.05 -12.33
CA ILE A 272 -2.15 -4.45 -13.50
C ILE A 272 -3.07 -5.47 -14.19
N GLU A 273 -2.65 -6.72 -14.29
CA GLU A 273 -3.48 -7.80 -14.84
C GLU A 273 -4.76 -7.97 -14.03
N LEU A 274 -4.63 -8.07 -12.71
CA LEU A 274 -5.76 -8.26 -11.82
C LEU A 274 -6.71 -7.05 -11.84
N MET A 275 -6.19 -5.82 -11.82
CA MET A 275 -7.03 -4.62 -11.89
C MET A 275 -7.78 -4.50 -13.22
N ARG A 276 -7.14 -4.83 -14.35
CA ARG A 276 -7.81 -4.91 -15.65
C ARG A 276 -8.91 -5.98 -15.69
N HIS A 277 -8.68 -7.09 -14.99
CA HIS A 277 -9.71 -8.10 -14.86
C HIS A 277 -10.92 -7.56 -14.08
N TRP A 278 -10.72 -6.88 -12.94
CA TRP A 278 -11.81 -6.27 -12.19
C TRP A 278 -12.58 -5.23 -13.01
N ASP A 279 -11.91 -4.37 -13.74
CA ASP A 279 -12.56 -3.38 -14.63
C ASP A 279 -13.47 -4.06 -15.66
N LYS A 280 -13.11 -5.27 -16.11
CA LYS A 280 -13.89 -6.04 -17.10
C LYS A 280 -15.10 -6.76 -16.48
N VAL A 281 -14.95 -7.35 -15.28
CA VAL A 281 -15.98 -8.26 -14.71
C VAL A 281 -16.93 -7.55 -13.73
N ILE A 282 -16.49 -6.46 -13.10
CA ILE A 282 -17.28 -5.58 -12.21
C ILE A 282 -17.08 -4.12 -12.61
N PRO A 283 -17.48 -3.73 -13.83
CA PRO A 283 -17.23 -2.38 -14.36
C PRO A 283 -17.84 -1.30 -13.46
N GLY A 284 -17.10 -0.20 -13.27
CA GLY A 284 -17.51 0.93 -12.45
C GLY A 284 -17.39 0.72 -10.94
N PHE A 285 -16.94 -0.46 -10.48
CA PHE A 285 -16.69 -0.69 -9.05
C PHE A 285 -15.41 0.01 -8.56
N SER A 286 -14.40 0.14 -9.42
CA SER A 286 -13.18 0.89 -9.12
C SER A 286 -12.95 2.04 -10.10
N LEU A 287 -12.44 3.16 -9.58
CA LEU A 287 -11.97 4.30 -10.36
C LEU A 287 -10.44 4.33 -10.33
N THR A 288 -9.81 4.28 -11.52
CA THR A 288 -8.36 4.46 -11.62
C THR A 288 -7.99 5.94 -11.62
N ILE A 289 -7.13 6.35 -10.68
CA ILE A 289 -6.60 7.71 -10.57
C ILE A 289 -5.08 7.68 -10.72
N ASN A 290 -4.57 8.41 -11.71
CA ASN A 290 -3.14 8.53 -11.97
C ASN A 290 -2.56 9.72 -11.20
N TYR A 291 -1.52 9.47 -10.39
CA TYR A 291 -0.84 10.48 -9.57
C TYR A 291 -0.40 11.70 -10.37
N GLU A 292 0.17 11.46 -11.56
CA GLU A 292 0.66 12.53 -12.45
C GLU A 292 -0.49 13.46 -12.87
N LEU A 293 -1.65 12.91 -13.21
CA LEU A 293 -2.84 13.70 -13.56
C LEU A 293 -3.40 14.48 -12.35
N VAL A 294 -3.34 13.90 -11.14
CA VAL A 294 -3.72 14.67 -9.93
C VAL A 294 -2.84 15.89 -9.75
N VAL A 295 -1.54 15.78 -10.04
CA VAL A 295 -0.59 16.91 -9.93
C VAL A 295 -0.78 17.93 -11.06
N GLU A 296 -1.10 17.48 -12.27
CA GLU A 296 -1.25 18.34 -13.46
C GLU A 296 -2.61 19.03 -13.52
N SER A 297 -3.69 18.34 -13.14
CA SER A 297 -5.09 18.76 -13.30
C SER A 297 -5.90 18.47 -12.03
N LEU A 298 -5.49 19.05 -10.90
CA LEU A 298 -6.03 18.74 -9.57
C LEU A 298 -7.55 18.83 -9.50
N GLU A 299 -8.14 19.96 -9.98
CA GLU A 299 -9.59 20.21 -9.88
C GLU A 299 -10.40 19.14 -10.65
N GLU A 300 -9.96 18.81 -11.87
CA GLU A 300 -10.61 17.78 -12.69
C GLU A 300 -10.56 16.40 -12.02
N GLN A 301 -9.40 16.02 -11.49
CA GLN A 301 -9.24 14.72 -10.83
C GLN A 301 -10.00 14.66 -9.50
N VAL A 302 -10.06 15.75 -8.74
CA VAL A 302 -10.86 15.85 -7.53
C VAL A 302 -12.34 15.70 -7.86
N ALA A 303 -12.84 16.35 -8.91
CA ALA A 303 -14.24 16.22 -9.34
C ALA A 303 -14.58 14.76 -9.69
N LEU A 304 -13.72 14.08 -10.46
CA LEU A 304 -13.90 12.65 -10.79
C LEU A 304 -13.93 11.74 -9.55
N ILE A 305 -13.04 11.98 -8.59
CA ILE A 305 -12.97 11.21 -7.34
C ILE A 305 -14.26 11.40 -6.53
N LEU A 306 -14.72 12.64 -6.37
CA LEU A 306 -15.92 12.95 -5.60
C LEU A 306 -17.18 12.41 -6.29
N GLU A 307 -17.30 12.55 -7.61
CA GLU A 307 -18.40 11.97 -8.39
C GLU A 307 -18.47 10.45 -8.22
N HIS A 308 -17.32 9.74 -8.32
CA HIS A 308 -17.27 8.29 -8.12
C HIS A 308 -17.72 7.88 -6.71
N CYS A 309 -17.39 8.68 -5.70
CA CYS A 309 -17.79 8.43 -4.31
C CYS A 309 -19.22 8.92 -3.99
N GLY A 310 -19.95 9.49 -4.95
CA GLY A 310 -21.27 10.07 -4.72
C GLY A 310 -21.26 11.29 -3.79
N LEU A 311 -20.15 12.02 -3.77
CA LEU A 311 -19.94 13.21 -2.92
C LEU A 311 -20.11 14.49 -3.75
N GLU A 312 -20.66 15.54 -3.13
CA GLU A 312 -20.72 16.85 -3.73
C GLU A 312 -19.31 17.48 -3.79
N PHE A 313 -19.11 18.38 -4.77
CA PHE A 313 -17.83 19.06 -4.89
C PHE A 313 -17.65 20.10 -3.77
N GLU A 314 -16.51 20.00 -3.05
CA GLU A 314 -16.13 20.96 -2.02
C GLU A 314 -14.73 21.55 -2.32
N GLU A 315 -14.62 22.90 -2.40
CA GLU A 315 -13.35 23.59 -2.65
C GLU A 315 -12.23 23.24 -1.66
N GLN A 316 -12.57 22.85 -0.44
CA GLN A 316 -11.57 22.46 0.56
C GLN A 316 -10.77 21.23 0.14
N CYS A 317 -11.31 20.37 -0.74
CA CYS A 317 -10.57 19.23 -1.31
C CYS A 317 -9.41 19.70 -2.21
N LEU A 318 -9.51 20.89 -2.84
CA LEU A 318 -8.41 21.48 -3.58
C LEU A 318 -7.33 22.09 -2.68
N ARG A 319 -7.70 22.40 -1.42
CA ARG A 319 -6.82 22.98 -0.39
C ARG A 319 -6.43 21.94 0.67
N TYR A 320 -6.32 20.66 0.30
CA TYR A 320 -5.98 19.55 1.21
C TYR A 320 -4.71 19.77 2.02
N HIS A 321 -3.78 20.59 1.54
CA HIS A 321 -2.53 20.95 2.21
C HIS A 321 -2.71 21.90 3.40
N ASP A 322 -3.86 22.56 3.53
CA ASP A 322 -4.22 23.41 4.67
C ASP A 322 -4.75 22.57 5.85
N SER A 323 -5.05 21.30 5.63
CA SER A 323 -5.53 20.41 6.69
C SER A 323 -4.40 20.11 7.69
N GLN A 324 -4.68 20.28 9.00
CA GLN A 324 -3.71 20.07 10.10
C GLN A 324 -3.37 18.59 10.37
N ARG A 325 -3.68 17.68 9.45
CA ARG A 325 -3.32 16.27 9.58
C ARG A 325 -1.91 16.05 9.04
N ALA A 326 -0.99 15.76 9.96
CA ALA A 326 0.38 15.35 9.66
C ALA A 326 0.43 13.86 9.26
#